data_b7bc7a4891db556dec6cff213afc47fc
#
_entry.id   b7bc7a4891db556dec6cff213afc47fc
#
_cell.length_a   1.000
_cell.length_b   1.000
_cell.length_c   1.000
_cell.angle_alpha   90.00
_cell.angle_beta   90.00
_cell.angle_gamma   90.00
#
_symmetry.space_group_name_H-M   'P 1'
#
loop_
_entity.id
_entity.type
_entity.pdbx_description
1 polymer ?
#
loop_
_entity_poly.entity_id
_entity_poly.type
_entity_poly.pdbx_seq_one_letter_code
_entity_poly.pdbx_strand_id
1 'polypeptide(L)'
;MLMQISSGKGPLECELAVGKFLQAIQAELADIEIVSQVQGGYVDCYKSVVIKTNKQVEGLIGTIKWIAQSPFRPKHKRKNWFIGVSLIAEQQQKQLFDAELVRFETFRSGGKGGQNVNKVETAVRATHAPTGISVVATQGRDQHTNKKLALIRLNEIIMEQNIARELLMKQTMWIQHELLERGKPVRVYEGLEFRLRKAGK
;
A
#
# COMPACT_ATOMS: atom_id res chain seq x y z
N MET A 1 3.21 -2.83 -11.28
CA MET A 1 2.83 -1.49 -10.78
C MET A 1 1.48 -1.55 -10.10
N LEU A 2 1.33 -0.89 -8.96
CA LEU A 2 0.04 -0.76 -8.25
C LEU A 2 -0.58 0.61 -8.56
N MET A 3 -1.87 0.62 -8.85
CA MET A 3 -2.63 1.83 -9.20
C MET A 3 -3.92 1.87 -8.40
N GLN A 4 -4.24 3.03 -7.82
CA GLN A 4 -5.51 3.29 -7.15
C GLN A 4 -6.42 4.13 -8.06
N ILE A 5 -7.64 3.70 -8.21
CA ILE A 5 -8.74 4.44 -8.83
C ILE A 5 -9.65 4.88 -7.69
N SER A 6 -10.02 6.17 -7.62
CA SER A 6 -10.73 6.73 -6.48
C SER A 6 -11.81 7.70 -6.90
N SER A 7 -12.98 7.62 -6.25
CA SER A 7 -14.06 8.61 -6.39
C SER A 7 -13.78 9.91 -5.59
N GLY A 8 -12.76 9.92 -4.72
CA GLY A 8 -12.55 10.98 -3.75
C GLY A 8 -13.78 11.17 -2.84
N LYS A 9 -14.03 12.41 -2.46
CA LYS A 9 -15.27 12.83 -1.77
C LYS A 9 -16.43 13.07 -2.76
N GLY A 10 -16.41 12.39 -3.91
CA GLY A 10 -17.44 12.53 -4.93
C GLY A 10 -18.74 11.83 -4.54
N PRO A 11 -19.87 12.22 -5.17
CA PRO A 11 -21.16 11.56 -4.99
C PRO A 11 -21.19 10.19 -5.69
N LEU A 12 -22.32 9.48 -5.57
CA LEU A 12 -22.57 8.16 -6.15
C LEU A 12 -22.21 8.05 -7.65
N GLU A 13 -22.38 9.13 -8.41
CA GLU A 13 -21.98 9.18 -9.81
C GLU A 13 -20.46 9.00 -10.01
N CYS A 14 -19.66 9.51 -9.07
CA CYS A 14 -18.21 9.29 -9.09
C CYS A 14 -17.87 7.85 -8.70
N GLU A 15 -18.59 7.25 -7.75
CA GLU A 15 -18.43 5.83 -7.39
C GLU A 15 -18.77 4.92 -8.58
N LEU A 16 -19.86 5.23 -9.31
CA LEU A 16 -20.23 4.53 -10.54
C LEU A 16 -19.16 4.74 -11.64
N ALA A 17 -18.62 5.95 -11.74
CA ALA A 17 -17.55 6.24 -12.70
C ALA A 17 -16.30 5.42 -12.44
N VAL A 18 -15.96 5.12 -11.17
CA VAL A 18 -14.85 4.20 -10.81
C VAL A 18 -15.12 2.80 -11.36
N GLY A 19 -16.34 2.26 -11.18
CA GLY A 19 -16.71 0.94 -11.71
C GLY A 19 -16.65 0.87 -13.23
N LYS A 20 -17.24 1.86 -13.90
CA LYS A 20 -17.20 1.95 -15.38
C LYS A 20 -15.77 2.12 -15.92
N PHE A 21 -14.96 2.91 -15.25
CA PHE A 21 -13.55 3.08 -15.63
C PHE A 21 -12.77 1.79 -15.43
N LEU A 22 -13.00 1.05 -14.34
CA LEU A 22 -12.40 -0.26 -14.11
C LEU A 22 -12.72 -1.23 -15.27
N GLN A 23 -13.98 -1.32 -15.69
CA GLN A 23 -14.40 -2.15 -16.83
C GLN A 23 -13.72 -1.70 -18.13
N ALA A 24 -13.63 -0.40 -18.39
CA ALA A 24 -12.98 0.13 -19.59
C ALA A 24 -11.48 -0.20 -19.63
N ILE A 25 -10.77 -0.06 -18.52
CA ILE A 25 -9.34 -0.38 -18.48
C ILE A 25 -9.07 -1.88 -18.46
N GLN A 26 -9.97 -2.72 -17.93
CA GLN A 26 -9.87 -4.18 -18.04
C GLN A 26 -9.91 -4.64 -19.50
N ALA A 27 -10.76 -4.02 -20.33
CA ALA A 27 -10.81 -4.28 -21.75
C ALA A 27 -9.54 -3.77 -22.49
N GLU A 28 -8.92 -2.67 -22.02
CA GLU A 28 -7.72 -2.08 -22.62
C GLU A 28 -6.43 -2.83 -22.22
N LEU A 29 -6.29 -3.23 -20.97
CA LEU A 29 -5.03 -3.73 -20.41
C LEU A 29 -4.93 -5.26 -20.32
N ALA A 30 -6.01 -5.99 -20.37
CA ALA A 30 -6.12 -7.48 -20.36
C ALA A 30 -5.43 -8.24 -19.19
N ASP A 31 -4.43 -7.65 -18.49
CA ASP A 31 -3.64 -8.26 -17.41
C ASP A 31 -3.84 -7.57 -16.05
N ILE A 32 -5.08 -7.22 -15.72
CA ILE A 32 -5.41 -6.52 -14.48
C ILE A 32 -5.78 -7.53 -13.38
N GLU A 33 -5.07 -7.43 -12.26
CA GLU A 33 -5.41 -8.09 -11.00
C GLU A 33 -6.00 -7.07 -10.02
N ILE A 34 -7.21 -7.34 -9.52
CA ILE A 34 -7.81 -6.50 -8.46
C ILE A 34 -7.23 -6.92 -7.12
N VAL A 35 -6.45 -6.03 -6.49
CA VAL A 35 -5.81 -6.27 -5.19
C VAL A 35 -6.75 -5.97 -4.04
N SER A 36 -7.49 -4.87 -4.13
CA SER A 36 -8.49 -4.49 -3.13
C SER A 36 -9.56 -3.58 -3.73
N GLN A 37 -10.74 -3.60 -3.13
CA GLN A 37 -11.84 -2.73 -3.52
C GLN A 37 -12.65 -2.30 -2.30
N VAL A 38 -13.06 -1.04 -2.30
CA VAL A 38 -13.97 -0.48 -1.30
C VAL A 38 -15.30 -0.23 -2.00
N GLN A 39 -16.30 -1.03 -1.62
CA GLN A 39 -17.66 -0.94 -2.18
C GLN A 39 -18.29 0.43 -1.89
N GLY A 40 -19.02 0.94 -2.84
CA GLY A 40 -19.85 2.14 -2.73
C GLY A 40 -21.30 1.85 -2.34
N GLY A 41 -22.18 2.80 -2.61
CA GLY A 41 -23.58 2.73 -2.20
C GLY A 41 -24.46 1.75 -3.00
N TYR A 42 -24.06 1.35 -4.20
CA TYR A 42 -24.81 0.44 -5.09
C TYR A 42 -23.87 -0.56 -5.76
N VAL A 43 -24.49 -1.55 -6.44
CA VAL A 43 -23.79 -2.51 -7.29
C VAL A 43 -22.99 -1.74 -8.36
N ASP A 44 -21.79 -2.21 -8.66
CA ASP A 44 -20.82 -1.58 -9.60
C ASP A 44 -20.36 -0.16 -9.23
N CYS A 45 -20.70 0.31 -8.03
CA CYS A 45 -20.21 1.55 -7.47
C CYS A 45 -19.08 1.26 -6.49
N TYR A 46 -17.93 1.91 -6.68
CA TYR A 46 -16.76 1.74 -5.81
C TYR A 46 -16.24 3.09 -5.34
N LYS A 47 -15.95 3.20 -4.04
CA LYS A 47 -15.25 4.37 -3.49
C LYS A 47 -13.80 4.39 -3.95
N SER A 48 -13.17 3.23 -3.94
CA SER A 48 -11.83 3.05 -4.49
C SER A 48 -11.59 1.61 -4.91
N VAL A 49 -10.71 1.43 -5.90
CA VAL A 49 -10.23 0.12 -6.35
C VAL A 49 -8.71 0.22 -6.52
N VAL A 50 -8.00 -0.76 -5.99
CA VAL A 50 -6.56 -0.93 -6.21
C VAL A 50 -6.34 -2.08 -7.16
N ILE A 51 -5.64 -1.82 -8.23
CA ILE A 51 -5.31 -2.81 -9.24
C ILE A 51 -3.80 -2.95 -9.40
N LYS A 52 -3.38 -4.13 -9.80
CA LYS A 52 -2.01 -4.45 -10.20
C LYS A 52 -1.98 -4.76 -11.68
N THR A 53 -1.00 -4.23 -12.39
CA THR A 53 -0.75 -4.52 -13.80
C THR A 53 0.75 -4.46 -14.09
N ASN A 54 1.19 -5.20 -15.12
CA ASN A 54 2.57 -5.16 -15.59
C ASN A 54 2.76 -4.19 -16.78
N LYS A 55 1.66 -3.62 -17.29
CA LYS A 55 1.70 -2.69 -18.41
C LYS A 55 2.00 -1.24 -17.98
N GLN A 56 2.45 -0.43 -18.93
CA GLN A 56 2.62 1.01 -18.72
C GLN A 56 1.25 1.69 -18.57
N VAL A 57 1.12 2.50 -17.53
CA VAL A 57 -0.14 3.16 -17.13
C VAL A 57 -0.01 4.70 -17.10
N GLU A 58 1.09 5.25 -17.60
CA GLU A 58 1.41 6.69 -17.52
C GLU A 58 0.29 7.57 -18.08
N GLY A 59 -0.31 7.17 -19.20
CA GLY A 59 -1.45 7.88 -19.81
C GLY A 59 -2.79 7.73 -19.06
N LEU A 60 -2.81 6.97 -17.94
CA LEU A 60 -3.99 6.77 -17.09
C LEU A 60 -3.91 7.57 -15.79
N ILE A 61 -2.70 8.01 -15.39
CA ILE A 61 -2.47 8.67 -14.10
C ILE A 61 -2.96 10.11 -14.15
N GLY A 62 -3.76 10.48 -13.16
CA GLY A 62 -4.34 11.81 -13.05
C GLY A 62 -5.85 11.80 -12.93
N THR A 63 -6.49 12.88 -13.33
CA THR A 63 -7.94 13.04 -13.25
C THR A 63 -8.63 12.49 -14.49
N ILE A 64 -9.62 11.65 -14.30
CA ILE A 64 -10.53 11.16 -15.33
C ILE A 64 -11.85 11.91 -15.20
N LYS A 65 -12.36 12.44 -16.29
CA LYS A 65 -13.66 13.13 -16.34
C LYS A 65 -14.68 12.27 -17.05
N TRP A 66 -15.83 12.10 -16.42
CA TRP A 66 -17.01 11.50 -17.03
C TRP A 66 -18.10 12.54 -17.23
N ILE A 67 -18.63 12.65 -18.46
CA ILE A 67 -19.69 13.58 -18.86
C ILE A 67 -20.95 12.76 -19.12
N ALA A 68 -21.88 12.75 -18.18
CA ALA A 68 -23.15 12.07 -18.31
C ALA A 68 -24.23 12.68 -17.41
N GLN A 69 -25.49 12.53 -17.82
CA GLN A 69 -26.64 12.78 -16.94
C GLN A 69 -26.57 11.77 -15.78
N SER A 70 -26.86 12.23 -14.55
CA SER A 70 -26.89 11.35 -13.39
C SER A 70 -27.94 10.23 -13.55
N PRO A 71 -27.57 8.96 -13.44
CA PRO A 71 -28.54 7.87 -13.43
C PRO A 71 -29.33 7.80 -12.12
N PHE A 72 -28.78 8.34 -11.03
CA PHE A 72 -29.41 8.34 -9.71
C PHE A 72 -30.32 9.55 -9.48
N ARG A 73 -30.02 10.67 -10.17
CA ARG A 73 -30.70 11.96 -10.00
C ARG A 73 -31.02 12.58 -11.37
N PRO A 74 -32.08 12.13 -12.08
CA PRO A 74 -32.34 12.55 -13.46
C PRO A 74 -32.50 14.06 -13.65
N LYS A 75 -33.02 14.78 -12.64
CA LYS A 75 -33.20 16.24 -12.68
C LYS A 75 -31.98 17.07 -12.27
N HIS A 76 -30.85 16.39 -11.95
CA HIS A 76 -29.66 17.08 -11.50
C HIS A 76 -28.96 17.80 -12.65
N LYS A 77 -28.63 19.10 -12.46
CA LYS A 77 -28.05 19.95 -13.52
C LYS A 77 -26.60 19.58 -13.84
N ARG A 78 -25.84 19.05 -12.85
CA ARG A 78 -24.43 18.67 -13.02
C ARG A 78 -24.29 17.41 -13.87
N LYS A 79 -23.41 17.48 -14.88
CA LYS A 79 -23.12 16.37 -15.81
C LYS A 79 -21.64 15.95 -15.78
N ASN A 80 -20.78 16.68 -15.06
CA ASN A 80 -19.34 16.42 -15.01
C ASN A 80 -18.97 15.73 -13.70
N TRP A 81 -18.47 14.50 -13.80
CA TRP A 81 -18.04 13.67 -12.68
C TRP A 81 -16.56 13.40 -12.81
N PHE A 82 -15.83 13.43 -11.70
CA PHE A 82 -14.39 13.31 -11.70
C PHE A 82 -13.98 12.17 -10.77
N ILE A 83 -13.03 11.37 -11.24
CA ILE A 83 -12.35 10.34 -10.47
C ILE A 83 -10.85 10.53 -10.60
N GLY A 84 -10.08 10.08 -9.60
CA GLY A 84 -8.63 10.14 -9.58
C GLY A 84 -8.01 8.80 -9.85
N VAL A 85 -6.89 8.80 -10.55
CA VAL A 85 -6.04 7.65 -10.75
C VAL A 85 -4.63 8.00 -10.32
N SER A 86 -4.09 7.26 -9.37
CA SER A 86 -2.76 7.49 -8.81
C SER A 86 -1.95 6.20 -8.73
N LEU A 87 -0.63 6.31 -8.87
CA LEU A 87 0.29 5.21 -8.60
C LEU A 87 0.46 5.05 -7.08
N ILE A 88 0.45 3.81 -6.65
CA ILE A 88 0.86 3.44 -5.31
C ILE A 88 2.27 2.88 -5.41
N ALA A 89 3.19 3.36 -4.56
CA ALA A 89 4.51 2.78 -4.48
C ALA A 89 4.40 1.28 -4.16
N GLU A 90 5.05 0.45 -4.95
CA GLU A 90 5.08 -0.99 -4.70
C GLU A 90 5.65 -1.24 -3.31
N GLN A 91 4.93 -1.99 -2.51
CA GLN A 91 5.44 -2.42 -1.23
C GLN A 91 6.67 -3.28 -1.44
N GLN A 92 7.74 -2.95 -0.72
CA GLN A 92 8.75 -3.96 -0.42
C GLN A 92 8.03 -5.14 0.26
N GLN A 93 8.30 -6.34 -0.23
CA GLN A 93 7.69 -7.56 0.29
C GLN A 93 7.70 -7.57 1.82
N LYS A 94 6.58 -8.00 2.42
CA LYS A 94 6.48 -8.18 3.87
C LYS A 94 7.65 -9.05 4.31
N GLN A 95 8.50 -8.50 5.15
CA GLN A 95 9.68 -9.21 5.63
C GLN A 95 9.21 -10.24 6.66
N LEU A 96 9.26 -11.50 6.28
CA LEU A 96 9.00 -12.59 7.20
C LEU A 96 10.25 -12.81 8.06
N PHE A 97 10.03 -12.94 9.37
CA PHE A 97 11.11 -13.35 10.26
C PHE A 97 11.42 -14.83 10.05
N ASP A 98 12.68 -15.13 9.74
CA ASP A 98 13.20 -16.48 9.65
C ASP A 98 14.41 -16.59 10.57
N ALA A 99 14.31 -17.46 11.56
CA ALA A 99 15.37 -17.68 12.55
C ALA A 99 16.65 -18.30 11.92
N GLU A 100 16.51 -19.00 10.79
CA GLU A 100 17.65 -19.60 10.08
C GLU A 100 18.52 -18.54 9.38
N LEU A 101 17.92 -17.38 9.07
CA LEU A 101 18.60 -16.25 8.45
C LEU A 101 19.20 -15.27 9.48
N VAL A 102 19.24 -15.65 10.77
CA VAL A 102 19.80 -14.85 11.84
C VAL A 102 21.25 -15.25 12.10
N ARG A 103 22.14 -14.27 12.01
CA ARG A 103 23.55 -14.41 12.41
C ARG A 103 23.71 -14.01 13.87
N PHE A 104 24.47 -14.83 14.64
CA PHE A 104 24.76 -14.57 16.02
C PHE A 104 26.25 -14.25 16.19
N GLU A 105 26.51 -13.21 16.96
CA GLU A 105 27.86 -12.85 17.45
C GLU A 105 27.81 -12.83 18.97
N THR A 106 28.81 -13.45 19.61
CA THR A 106 28.96 -13.44 21.06
C THR A 106 30.05 -12.49 21.45
N PHE A 107 29.86 -11.81 22.55
CA PHE A 107 30.88 -10.88 23.09
C PHE A 107 30.76 -10.76 24.60
N ARG A 108 31.74 -10.11 25.21
CA ARG A 108 31.72 -9.85 26.65
C ARG A 108 30.86 -8.65 26.95
N SER A 109 29.91 -8.79 27.87
CA SER A 109 29.09 -7.66 28.31
C SER A 109 29.98 -6.68 29.09
N GLY A 110 29.99 -5.41 28.68
CA GLY A 110 30.66 -4.34 29.44
C GLY A 110 29.78 -3.91 30.61
N GLY A 111 30.38 -3.58 31.74
CA GLY A 111 29.67 -3.03 32.89
C GLY A 111 30.39 -3.27 34.21
N LYS A 112 29.92 -2.66 35.31
CA LYS A 112 30.40 -2.89 36.69
C LYS A 112 29.92 -4.29 37.11
N GLY A 113 30.75 -5.32 36.89
CA GLY A 113 30.45 -6.71 37.24
C GLY A 113 31.65 -7.43 37.82
N GLY A 114 31.40 -8.52 38.55
CA GLY A 114 32.43 -9.39 39.15
C GLY A 114 33.23 -10.17 38.10
N GLN A 115 34.13 -11.08 38.57
CA GLN A 115 35.03 -11.83 37.69
C GLN A 115 34.39 -12.59 36.52
N ASN A 116 33.12 -13.03 36.65
CA ASN A 116 32.40 -13.74 35.58
C ASN A 116 32.04 -12.84 34.40
N VAL A 117 31.62 -11.58 34.63
CA VAL A 117 31.22 -10.64 33.56
C VAL A 117 32.35 -10.32 32.63
N ASN A 118 33.59 -10.28 33.17
CA ASN A 118 34.79 -9.93 32.42
C ASN A 118 35.47 -11.12 31.73
N LYS A 119 35.10 -12.36 32.10
CA LYS A 119 35.73 -13.58 31.57
C LYS A 119 34.88 -14.38 30.60
N VAL A 120 33.54 -14.27 30.67
CA VAL A 120 32.62 -15.12 29.89
C VAL A 120 31.88 -14.29 28.86
N GLU A 121 31.83 -14.76 27.61
CA GLU A 121 31.09 -14.12 26.50
C GLU A 121 29.63 -14.56 26.51
N THR A 122 28.84 -14.02 27.42
CA THR A 122 27.41 -14.32 27.54
C THR A 122 26.53 -13.40 26.72
N ALA A 123 27.00 -12.21 26.36
CA ALA A 123 26.27 -11.27 25.53
C ALA A 123 26.16 -11.78 24.10
N VAL A 124 24.98 -11.58 23.51
CA VAL A 124 24.68 -12.02 22.16
C VAL A 124 24.14 -10.86 21.34
N ARG A 125 24.72 -10.67 20.16
CA ARG A 125 24.16 -9.84 19.08
C ARG A 125 23.54 -10.79 18.05
N ALA A 126 22.27 -10.55 17.72
CA ALA A 126 21.57 -11.25 16.66
C ALA A 126 21.27 -10.28 15.53
N THR A 127 21.65 -10.62 14.30
CA THR A 127 21.41 -9.80 13.11
C THR A 127 20.62 -10.61 12.08
N HIS A 128 19.47 -10.13 11.70
CA HIS A 128 18.67 -10.74 10.62
C HIS A 128 19.23 -10.31 9.27
N ALA A 129 19.81 -11.25 8.53
CA ALA A 129 20.55 -10.96 7.31
C ALA A 129 19.73 -10.21 6.23
N PRO A 130 18.45 -10.57 5.94
CA PRO A 130 17.68 -9.89 4.90
C PRO A 130 17.32 -8.43 5.22
N THR A 131 17.15 -8.10 6.53
CA THR A 131 16.74 -6.75 6.95
C THR A 131 17.88 -5.89 7.42
N GLY A 132 19.01 -6.51 7.79
CA GLY A 132 20.12 -5.83 8.46
C GLY A 132 19.82 -5.39 9.90
N ILE A 133 18.63 -5.70 10.43
CA ILE A 133 18.26 -5.33 11.81
C ILE A 133 19.08 -6.15 12.78
N SER A 134 19.65 -5.47 13.77
CA SER A 134 20.50 -6.08 14.79
C SER A 134 20.00 -5.73 16.19
N VAL A 135 19.98 -6.71 17.07
CA VAL A 135 19.63 -6.56 18.49
C VAL A 135 20.69 -7.18 19.38
N VAL A 136 20.80 -6.65 20.59
CA VAL A 136 21.73 -7.14 21.61
C VAL A 136 20.94 -7.62 22.83
N ALA A 137 21.27 -8.81 23.33
CA ALA A 137 20.74 -9.36 24.57
C ALA A 137 21.88 -9.67 25.55
N THR A 138 21.76 -9.11 26.75
CA THR A 138 22.75 -9.24 27.83
C THR A 138 22.13 -9.60 29.18
N GLN A 139 20.80 -9.77 29.22
CA GLN A 139 20.00 -9.88 30.44
C GLN A 139 20.02 -11.31 31.04
N GLY A 140 20.25 -12.31 30.19
CA GLY A 140 20.31 -13.70 30.59
C GLY A 140 21.64 -14.06 31.26
N ARG A 141 21.62 -15.03 32.18
CA ARG A 141 22.81 -15.52 32.84
C ARG A 141 23.74 -16.30 31.92
N ASP A 142 23.23 -16.87 30.86
CA ASP A 142 23.93 -17.71 29.90
C ASP A 142 23.68 -17.28 28.45
N GLN A 143 24.59 -17.70 27.59
CA GLN A 143 24.54 -17.39 26.16
C GLN A 143 23.28 -17.92 25.46
N HIS A 144 22.80 -19.11 25.86
CA HIS A 144 21.65 -19.73 25.25
C HIS A 144 20.36 -18.92 25.54
N THR A 145 20.19 -18.47 26.77
CA THR A 145 19.11 -17.58 27.18
C THR A 145 19.16 -16.27 26.40
N ASN A 146 20.36 -15.66 26.27
CA ASN A 146 20.51 -14.43 25.51
C ASN A 146 20.23 -14.62 24.01
N LYS A 147 20.56 -15.77 23.41
CA LYS A 147 20.18 -16.09 22.03
C LYS A 147 18.66 -16.12 21.86
N LYS A 148 17.93 -16.78 22.77
CA LYS A 148 16.46 -16.82 22.73
C LYS A 148 15.85 -15.43 22.87
N LEU A 149 16.32 -14.63 23.81
CA LEU A 149 15.85 -13.26 24.04
C LEU A 149 16.11 -12.37 22.82
N ALA A 150 17.29 -12.51 22.20
CA ALA A 150 17.63 -11.79 20.99
C ALA A 150 16.72 -12.15 19.81
N LEU A 151 16.38 -13.43 19.61
CA LEU A 151 15.43 -13.87 18.57
C LEU A 151 14.03 -13.31 18.79
N ILE A 152 13.52 -13.37 20.03
CA ILE A 152 12.19 -12.82 20.35
C ILE A 152 12.16 -11.33 20.04
N ARG A 153 13.13 -10.56 20.55
CA ARG A 153 13.19 -9.11 20.33
C ARG A 153 13.37 -8.74 18.86
N LEU A 154 14.14 -9.52 18.10
CA LEU A 154 14.37 -9.31 16.67
C LEU A 154 13.05 -9.52 15.87
N ASN A 155 12.32 -10.59 16.21
CA ASN A 155 11.02 -10.86 15.62
C ASN A 155 10.00 -9.74 15.94
N GLU A 156 9.93 -9.26 17.17
CA GLU A 156 9.07 -8.15 17.57
C GLU A 156 9.35 -6.89 16.74
N ILE A 157 10.62 -6.50 16.61
CA ILE A 157 11.01 -5.32 15.82
C ILE A 157 10.63 -5.47 14.35
N ILE A 158 10.85 -6.64 13.76
CA ILE A 158 10.46 -6.90 12.35
C ILE A 158 8.95 -6.82 12.18
N MET A 159 8.18 -7.37 13.12
CA MET A 159 6.71 -7.28 13.12
C MET A 159 6.23 -5.83 13.24
N GLU A 160 6.78 -5.06 14.18
CA GLU A 160 6.46 -3.65 14.37
C GLU A 160 6.74 -2.83 13.11
N GLN A 161 7.88 -3.07 12.44
CA GLN A 161 8.19 -2.39 11.19
C GLN A 161 7.22 -2.75 10.07
N ASN A 162 6.79 -4.00 9.97
CA ASN A 162 5.79 -4.42 8.99
C ASN A 162 4.44 -3.72 9.23
N ILE A 163 4.00 -3.64 10.49
CA ILE A 163 2.77 -2.94 10.89
C ILE A 163 2.88 -1.44 10.56
N ALA A 164 3.99 -0.80 10.91
CA ALA A 164 4.21 0.61 10.64
C ALA A 164 4.18 0.92 9.13
N ARG A 165 4.79 0.08 8.30
CA ARG A 165 4.74 0.20 6.82
C ARG A 165 3.32 0.06 6.28
N GLU A 166 2.55 -0.91 6.79
CA GLU A 166 1.17 -1.12 6.38
C GLU A 166 0.27 0.08 6.74
N LEU A 167 0.45 0.64 7.93
CA LEU A 167 -0.27 1.84 8.36
C LEU A 167 0.08 3.05 7.49
N LEU A 168 1.35 3.27 7.20
CA LEU A 168 1.80 4.35 6.33
C LEU A 168 1.21 4.23 4.93
N MET A 169 1.17 3.02 4.38
CA MET A 169 0.53 2.77 3.08
C MET A 169 -0.96 3.12 3.11
N LYS A 170 -1.70 2.66 4.12
CA LYS A 170 -3.13 3.00 4.28
C LYS A 170 -3.34 4.50 4.35
N GLN A 171 -2.50 5.23 5.09
CA GLN A 171 -2.53 6.69 5.16
C GLN A 171 -2.26 7.34 3.80
N THR A 172 -1.25 6.88 3.07
CA THR A 172 -0.93 7.42 1.73
C THR A 172 -2.08 7.20 0.76
N MET A 173 -2.66 6.01 0.74
CA MET A 173 -3.84 5.70 -0.08
C MET A 173 -5.04 6.59 0.28
N TRP A 174 -5.27 6.84 1.57
CA TRP A 174 -6.33 7.70 2.04
C TRP A 174 -6.11 9.16 1.62
N ILE A 175 -4.89 9.69 1.76
CA ILE A 175 -4.53 11.04 1.32
C ILE A 175 -4.73 11.18 -0.20
N GLN A 176 -4.27 10.22 -0.99
CA GLN A 176 -4.47 10.22 -2.44
C GLN A 176 -5.96 10.15 -2.82
N HIS A 177 -6.77 9.42 -2.04
CA HIS A 177 -8.22 9.40 -2.21
C HIS A 177 -8.84 10.80 -2.00
N GLU A 178 -8.33 11.60 -1.05
CA GLU A 178 -8.85 12.93 -0.76
C GLU A 178 -8.36 14.04 -1.72
N LEU A 179 -7.14 13.90 -2.27
CA LEU A 179 -6.46 14.89 -3.10
C LEU A 179 -6.91 14.90 -4.58
N LEU A 180 -8.18 14.61 -4.85
CA LEU A 180 -8.69 14.63 -6.22
C LEU A 180 -8.70 16.06 -6.79
N GLU A 181 -7.81 16.35 -7.73
CA GLU A 181 -7.80 17.60 -8.49
C GLU A 181 -8.91 17.61 -9.55
N ARG A 182 -9.79 18.61 -9.50
CA ARG A 182 -10.91 18.78 -10.46
C ARG A 182 -10.49 19.68 -11.61
N GLY A 183 -9.43 19.32 -12.34
CA GLY A 183 -8.93 20.11 -13.46
C GLY A 183 -8.19 19.23 -14.47
N LYS A 184 -7.84 19.74 -15.62
CA LYS A 184 -6.99 19.12 -16.66
C LYS A 184 -7.08 17.58 -16.73
N PRO A 185 -8.25 17.01 -17.10
CA PRO A 185 -8.41 15.57 -17.12
C PRO A 185 -7.50 14.95 -18.18
N VAL A 186 -6.83 13.86 -17.82
CA VAL A 186 -5.98 13.08 -18.76
C VAL A 186 -6.82 12.29 -19.75
N ARG A 187 -8.03 11.88 -19.33
CA ARG A 187 -9.03 11.24 -20.21
C ARG A 187 -10.42 11.78 -19.92
N VAL A 188 -11.25 11.84 -20.96
CA VAL A 188 -12.65 12.24 -20.87
C VAL A 188 -13.51 11.13 -21.45
N TYR A 189 -14.52 10.71 -20.70
CA TYR A 189 -15.52 9.74 -21.13
C TYR A 189 -16.89 10.40 -21.20
N GLU A 190 -17.74 9.95 -22.14
CA GLU A 190 -19.06 10.54 -22.40
C GLU A 190 -20.16 9.48 -22.45
N GLY A 191 -21.36 9.91 -22.08
CA GLY A 191 -22.56 9.10 -22.10
C GLY A 191 -22.64 8.05 -21.00
N LEU A 192 -23.79 7.41 -20.87
CA LEU A 192 -24.01 6.34 -19.88
C LEU A 192 -23.20 5.08 -20.21
N GLU A 193 -22.83 4.87 -21.46
CA GLU A 193 -22.01 3.75 -21.93
C GLU A 193 -20.51 3.97 -21.69
N PHE A 194 -20.13 5.12 -21.12
CA PHE A 194 -18.75 5.43 -20.75
C PHE A 194 -17.77 5.33 -21.93
N ARG A 195 -18.09 5.95 -23.05
CA ARG A 195 -17.25 5.95 -24.26
C ARG A 195 -16.12 6.95 -24.14
N LEU A 196 -14.89 6.53 -24.46
CA LEU A 196 -13.74 7.42 -24.49
C LEU A 196 -13.92 8.49 -25.58
N ARG A 197 -13.88 9.77 -25.17
CA ARG A 197 -13.89 10.90 -26.10
C ARG A 197 -12.53 10.98 -26.79
N LYS A 198 -12.50 10.83 -28.12
CA LYS A 198 -11.29 11.07 -28.92
C LYS A 198 -10.90 12.54 -28.75
N ALA A 199 -9.65 12.83 -28.46
CA ALA A 199 -9.12 14.18 -28.50
C ALA A 199 -9.38 14.73 -29.92
N GLY A 200 -10.23 15.74 -30.04
CA GLY A 200 -10.40 16.44 -31.30
C GLY A 200 -9.07 17.07 -31.72
N LYS A 201 -8.72 16.90 -32.98
CA LYS A 201 -7.61 17.61 -33.62
C LYS A 201 -7.85 19.10 -33.57
#